data_84b46310be1821ddc096ed35a3ae466d
#
_entry.id   84b46310be1821ddc096ed35a3ae466d
#
_cell.length_a   1.000
_cell.length_b   1.000
_cell.length_c   1.000
_cell.angle_alpha   90.00
_cell.angle_beta   90.00
_cell.angle_gamma   90.00
#
_symmetry.space_group_name_H-M   'P 1'
#
loop_
_entity.id
_entity.type
_entity.pdbx_description
1 polymer ?
#
loop_
_entity_poly.entity_id
_entity_poly.type
_entity_poly.pdbx_seq_one_letter_code
_entity_poly.pdbx_strand_id
1 'polypeptide(L)'
;LSQFWGRDMYIGANVLLPEGYETNTETYYPAIYSQGHFPGRGAPFGYRELGDDPESGVGRSAGVRDFWVSEEAPRMIAVSIRDANPYYDTSYSVNSVNVGPYGDAIHNELIPYLEEKFRMIPETWARVLSGGSTGGWEALAMQIFYPDVYGGTWGWCPDPVDFNYYQIVNVYEDTNAYFTEYDWLKVERPNSRRPDGNVRSTVRMENLYEFAVGPDSRSGGQWAIWEAVYGPLGDNGYPARIWDPLTGEINPAVANYWLENFDLHNYLRKNWSSVGQLLRGKIHIATGEMDTYYLEEAVYLLEE
;
A
#
# COMPACT_ATOMS: atom_id res chain seq x y z
N LEU A 1 -8.80 -17.58 2.11
CA LEU A 1 -9.65 -16.56 1.45
C LEU A 1 -11.03 -17.11 1.11
N SER A 2 -11.14 -18.27 0.46
CA SER A 2 -12.42 -18.83 0.03
C SER A 2 -13.40 -19.07 1.18
N GLN A 3 -12.92 -19.50 2.34
CA GLN A 3 -13.74 -19.64 3.55
C GLN A 3 -14.29 -18.29 4.04
N PHE A 4 -13.47 -17.26 4.03
CA PHE A 4 -13.88 -15.90 4.46
C PHE A 4 -14.97 -15.35 3.53
N TRP A 5 -14.78 -15.46 2.22
CA TRP A 5 -15.70 -14.90 1.23
C TRP A 5 -16.89 -15.81 0.89
N GLY A 6 -16.92 -17.06 1.39
CA GLY A 6 -17.97 -18.04 1.11
C GLY A 6 -18.07 -18.47 -0.36
N ARG A 7 -16.99 -18.30 -1.12
CA ARG A 7 -16.87 -18.67 -2.55
C ARG A 7 -15.40 -18.88 -2.92
N ASP A 8 -15.15 -19.52 -4.05
CA ASP A 8 -13.80 -19.70 -4.56
C ASP A 8 -13.13 -18.33 -4.79
N MET A 9 -11.98 -18.13 -4.17
CA MET A 9 -11.16 -16.94 -4.29
C MET A 9 -9.75 -17.33 -4.73
N TYR A 10 -9.18 -16.48 -5.58
CA TYR A 10 -7.85 -16.67 -6.12
C TYR A 10 -7.02 -15.41 -5.92
N ILE A 11 -5.77 -15.59 -5.54
CA ILE A 11 -4.73 -14.58 -5.64
C ILE A 11 -3.78 -14.97 -6.76
N GLY A 12 -3.15 -14.00 -7.39
CA GLY A 12 -2.25 -14.24 -8.50
C GLY A 12 -1.09 -13.27 -8.51
N ALA A 13 -0.26 -13.38 -9.53
CA ALA A 13 0.84 -12.46 -9.75
C ALA A 13 1.13 -12.29 -11.24
N ASN A 14 1.60 -11.10 -11.61
CA ASN A 14 2.31 -10.90 -12.85
C ASN A 14 3.80 -11.04 -12.54
N VAL A 15 4.47 -11.90 -13.29
CA VAL A 15 5.89 -12.23 -13.09
C VAL A 15 6.69 -11.76 -14.28
N LEU A 16 7.67 -10.91 -14.06
CA LEU A 16 8.62 -10.46 -15.05
C LEU A 16 9.96 -11.16 -14.83
N LEU A 17 10.37 -11.94 -15.81
CA LEU A 17 11.60 -12.73 -15.77
C LEU A 17 12.81 -11.90 -16.21
N PRO A 18 14.01 -12.15 -15.67
CA PRO A 18 15.21 -11.46 -16.08
C PRO A 18 15.69 -11.94 -17.46
N GLU A 19 16.44 -11.08 -18.14
CA GLU A 19 17.12 -11.47 -19.38
C GLU A 19 18.00 -12.72 -19.16
N GLY A 20 17.93 -13.66 -20.09
CA GLY A 20 18.66 -14.93 -20.01
C GLY A 20 17.99 -16.00 -19.13
N TYR A 21 16.81 -15.78 -18.58
CA TYR A 21 16.13 -16.76 -17.74
C TYR A 21 15.93 -18.12 -18.44
N GLU A 22 15.49 -18.12 -19.71
CA GLU A 22 15.21 -19.34 -20.48
C GLU A 22 16.49 -20.11 -20.85
N THR A 23 17.62 -19.40 -20.96
CA THR A 23 18.91 -20.03 -21.34
C THR A 23 19.72 -20.50 -20.14
N ASN A 24 19.54 -19.89 -18.96
CA ASN A 24 20.26 -20.19 -17.73
C ASN A 24 19.42 -21.07 -16.79
N THR A 25 19.13 -22.29 -17.21
CA THR A 25 18.15 -23.20 -16.56
C THR A 25 18.51 -23.62 -15.15
N GLU A 26 19.77 -23.53 -14.74
CA GLU A 26 20.27 -23.91 -13.41
C GLU A 26 20.39 -22.72 -12.44
N THR A 27 20.14 -21.50 -12.93
CA THR A 27 20.30 -20.29 -12.12
C THR A 27 19.02 -19.98 -11.34
N TYR A 28 19.17 -19.72 -10.03
CA TYR A 28 18.12 -19.18 -9.18
C TYR A 28 18.32 -17.69 -8.98
N TYR A 29 17.22 -16.97 -8.78
CA TYR A 29 17.19 -15.50 -8.78
C TYR A 29 16.56 -14.96 -7.51
N PRO A 30 17.05 -13.84 -6.97
CA PRO A 30 16.31 -13.08 -5.97
C PRO A 30 15.03 -12.53 -6.58
N ALA A 31 14.05 -12.22 -5.73
CA ALA A 31 12.76 -11.69 -6.15
C ALA A 31 12.49 -10.31 -5.54
N ILE A 32 11.95 -9.39 -6.37
CA ILE A 32 11.41 -8.12 -5.92
C ILE A 32 9.89 -8.11 -6.09
N TYR A 33 9.17 -7.89 -5.00
CA TYR A 33 7.73 -7.75 -4.98
C TYR A 33 7.36 -6.28 -5.08
N SER A 34 6.74 -5.90 -6.21
CA SER A 34 6.30 -4.53 -6.49
C SER A 34 4.85 -4.38 -6.06
N GLN A 35 4.62 -3.53 -5.06
CA GLN A 35 3.32 -3.27 -4.47
C GLN A 35 2.65 -2.04 -5.08
N GLY A 36 1.32 -1.97 -4.99
CA GLY A 36 0.53 -0.85 -5.45
C GLY A 36 -0.93 -1.22 -5.68
N HIS A 37 -1.77 -0.26 -6.09
CA HIS A 37 -3.18 -0.47 -6.32
C HIS A 37 -3.72 0.28 -7.54
N PHE A 38 -5.05 0.26 -7.72
CA PHE A 38 -5.84 0.74 -8.86
C PHE A 38 -5.67 -0.04 -10.17
N PRO A 39 -6.71 -0.01 -11.04
CA PRO A 39 -6.73 -0.77 -12.27
C PRO A 39 -5.53 -0.40 -13.14
N GLY A 40 -4.89 -1.39 -13.68
CA GLY A 40 -3.68 -1.23 -14.48
C GLY A 40 -2.46 -1.89 -13.89
N ARG A 41 -2.60 -2.69 -12.85
CA ARG A 41 -1.54 -3.61 -12.44
C ARG A 41 -1.23 -4.57 -13.59
N GLY A 42 -0.35 -4.09 -14.46
CA GLY A 42 0.25 -4.88 -15.50
C GLY A 42 1.49 -5.60 -14.99
N ALA A 43 2.45 -5.76 -15.87
CA ALA A 43 3.79 -6.25 -15.49
C ALA A 43 4.43 -5.30 -14.46
N PRO A 44 5.31 -5.83 -13.59
CA PRO A 44 6.03 -5.05 -12.60
C PRO A 44 6.69 -3.80 -13.21
N PHE A 45 6.67 -2.69 -12.45
CA PHE A 45 7.26 -1.41 -12.84
C PHE A 45 6.72 -0.78 -14.13
N GLY A 46 5.58 -1.28 -14.64
CA GLY A 46 5.00 -0.84 -15.91
C GLY A 46 5.76 -1.32 -17.14
N TYR A 47 6.49 -2.45 -16.99
CA TYR A 47 7.17 -3.10 -18.13
C TYR A 47 6.19 -3.41 -19.26
N ARG A 48 6.62 -3.21 -20.51
CA ARG A 48 5.86 -3.55 -21.72
C ARG A 48 6.80 -4.10 -22.80
N GLU A 49 6.33 -5.13 -23.52
CA GLU A 49 7.05 -5.65 -24.66
C GLU A 49 6.99 -4.71 -25.87
N LEU A 50 7.95 -4.91 -26.80
CA LEU A 50 7.92 -4.22 -28.10
C LEU A 50 6.68 -4.67 -28.89
N GLY A 51 5.86 -3.71 -29.30
CA GLY A 51 4.63 -3.99 -30.07
C GLY A 51 3.34 -3.83 -29.28
N ASP A 52 3.41 -3.73 -27.96
CA ASP A 52 2.31 -3.29 -27.15
C ASP A 52 2.11 -1.77 -27.35
N ASP A 53 1.00 -1.38 -27.94
CA ASP A 53 0.56 -0.02 -28.26
C ASP A 53 1.62 1.12 -28.13
N PRO A 54 2.20 1.58 -29.27
CA PRO A 54 3.27 2.59 -29.23
C PRO A 54 2.82 3.97 -28.70
N GLU A 55 1.51 4.24 -28.65
CA GLU A 55 0.96 5.54 -28.22
C GLU A 55 0.65 5.60 -26.72
N SER A 56 0.51 4.45 -26.04
CA SER A 56 0.25 4.41 -24.61
C SER A 56 1.52 4.40 -23.77
N GLY A 57 2.09 5.55 -23.50
CA GLY A 57 3.14 5.69 -22.49
C GLY A 57 4.58 5.61 -22.97
N VAL A 58 4.85 6.19 -24.12
CA VAL A 58 6.15 6.21 -24.84
C VAL A 58 7.36 6.71 -24.02
N GLY A 59 7.36 7.15 -22.88
CA GLY A 59 8.56 7.61 -22.16
C GLY A 59 9.01 6.65 -21.06
N ARG A 60 8.14 6.33 -20.14
CA ARG A 60 8.51 5.58 -18.92
C ARG A 60 8.61 4.08 -19.17
N SER A 61 7.67 3.50 -19.91
CA SER A 61 7.63 2.06 -20.17
C SER A 61 8.77 1.58 -21.04
N ALA A 62 9.20 2.38 -22.03
CA ALA A 62 10.38 2.08 -22.86
C ALA A 62 11.65 2.09 -22.02
N GLY A 63 11.82 3.10 -21.15
CA GLY A 63 12.99 3.17 -20.27
C GLY A 63 13.09 1.99 -19.29
N VAL A 64 11.96 1.54 -18.75
CA VAL A 64 11.93 0.35 -17.87
C VAL A 64 12.33 -0.91 -18.63
N ARG A 65 11.78 -1.10 -19.82
CA ARG A 65 12.11 -2.25 -20.66
C ARG A 65 13.58 -2.26 -21.05
N ASP A 66 14.07 -1.14 -21.59
CA ASP A 66 15.46 -1.03 -22.07
C ASP A 66 16.46 -1.24 -20.94
N PHE A 67 16.16 -0.74 -19.73
CA PHE A 67 16.93 -1.05 -18.53
C PHE A 67 16.86 -2.54 -18.17
N TRP A 68 15.65 -3.13 -18.12
CA TRP A 68 15.44 -4.51 -17.66
C TRP A 68 16.20 -5.54 -18.49
N VAL A 69 16.29 -5.33 -19.82
CA VAL A 69 17.00 -6.23 -20.73
C VAL A 69 18.49 -5.90 -20.86
N SER A 70 18.95 -4.79 -20.29
CA SER A 70 20.35 -4.36 -20.37
C SER A 70 21.26 -5.19 -19.47
N GLU A 71 22.56 -5.09 -19.68
CA GLU A 71 23.58 -5.70 -18.80
C GLU A 71 23.67 -5.02 -17.42
N GLU A 72 23.20 -3.79 -17.31
CA GLU A 72 23.20 -3.01 -16.06
C GLU A 72 22.11 -3.43 -15.09
N ALA A 73 21.02 -4.06 -15.57
CA ALA A 73 19.94 -4.51 -14.73
C ALA A 73 20.37 -5.70 -13.85
N PRO A 74 20.05 -5.68 -12.56
CA PRO A 74 20.27 -6.83 -11.71
C PRO A 74 19.42 -8.01 -12.20
N ARG A 75 19.98 -9.19 -12.21
CA ARG A 75 19.27 -10.41 -12.61
C ARG A 75 18.40 -10.88 -11.44
N MET A 76 17.15 -10.45 -11.44
CA MET A 76 16.14 -10.79 -10.43
C MET A 76 14.78 -11.01 -11.09
N ILE A 77 13.90 -11.71 -10.40
CA ILE A 77 12.51 -11.88 -10.83
C ILE A 77 11.68 -10.77 -10.18
N ALA A 78 10.92 -10.03 -10.98
CA ALA A 78 10.00 -9.05 -10.44
C ALA A 78 8.56 -9.58 -10.43
N VAL A 79 7.84 -9.31 -9.34
CA VAL A 79 6.48 -9.82 -9.08
C VAL A 79 5.57 -8.65 -8.73
N SER A 80 4.44 -8.51 -9.42
CA SER A 80 3.32 -7.68 -8.96
C SER A 80 2.20 -8.58 -8.47
N ILE A 81 1.87 -8.48 -7.18
CA ILE A 81 0.80 -9.27 -6.57
C ILE A 81 -0.56 -8.78 -7.07
N ARG A 82 -1.47 -9.70 -7.33
CA ARG A 82 -2.85 -9.46 -7.74
C ARG A 82 -3.77 -10.01 -6.67
N ASP A 83 -4.12 -9.20 -5.73
CA ASP A 83 -4.85 -9.53 -4.51
C ASP A 83 -6.23 -8.86 -4.44
N ALA A 84 -6.80 -8.55 -5.62
CA ALA A 84 -8.14 -8.01 -5.73
C ALA A 84 -9.18 -8.92 -5.04
N ASN A 85 -10.19 -8.30 -4.47
CA ASN A 85 -11.28 -8.98 -3.80
C ASN A 85 -12.63 -8.55 -4.41
N PRO A 86 -13.78 -9.07 -3.94
CA PRO A 86 -15.08 -8.75 -4.55
C PRO A 86 -15.45 -7.28 -4.61
N TYR A 87 -14.82 -6.42 -3.80
CA TYR A 87 -15.21 -5.02 -3.67
C TYR A 87 -14.07 -4.02 -3.90
N TYR A 88 -12.83 -4.46 -3.81
CA TYR A 88 -11.65 -3.60 -3.88
C TYR A 88 -10.59 -4.20 -4.78
N ASP A 89 -9.76 -3.37 -5.36
CA ASP A 89 -8.69 -3.77 -6.28
C ASP A 89 -7.46 -4.34 -5.58
N THR A 90 -7.30 -4.11 -4.28
CA THR A 90 -6.23 -4.65 -3.45
C THR A 90 -6.73 -4.98 -2.04
N SER A 91 -5.95 -5.71 -1.29
CA SER A 91 -6.13 -6.03 0.12
C SER A 91 -5.14 -5.29 1.01
N TYR A 92 -4.29 -4.43 0.46
CA TYR A 92 -3.10 -3.87 1.12
C TYR A 92 -2.10 -4.93 1.58
N SER A 93 -2.22 -6.14 1.07
CA SER A 93 -1.36 -7.30 1.38
C SER A 93 -1.31 -7.66 2.88
N VAL A 94 -2.31 -7.28 3.65
CA VAL A 94 -2.43 -7.53 5.09
C VAL A 94 -3.71 -8.30 5.42
N ASN A 95 -3.78 -8.80 6.66
CA ASN A 95 -5.01 -9.38 7.19
C ASN A 95 -5.94 -8.27 7.66
N SER A 96 -7.21 -8.32 7.25
CA SER A 96 -8.24 -7.36 7.66
C SER A 96 -9.56 -8.06 7.96
N VAL A 97 -10.29 -7.58 8.96
CA VAL A 97 -11.58 -8.16 9.35
C VAL A 97 -12.68 -7.93 8.30
N ASN A 98 -12.53 -6.91 7.44
CA ASN A 98 -13.49 -6.61 6.39
C ASN A 98 -13.08 -7.15 5.02
N VAL A 99 -11.77 -7.32 4.78
CA VAL A 99 -11.23 -7.72 3.48
C VAL A 99 -10.81 -9.19 3.46
N GLY A 100 -10.37 -9.72 4.59
CA GLY A 100 -9.98 -11.12 4.75
C GLY A 100 -8.50 -11.33 5.03
N PRO A 101 -8.07 -12.58 5.22
CA PRO A 101 -6.70 -12.93 5.60
C PRO A 101 -5.74 -12.96 4.40
N TYR A 102 -5.61 -11.82 3.69
CA TYR A 102 -4.74 -11.73 2.51
C TYR A 102 -3.26 -11.79 2.85
N GLY A 103 -2.86 -11.19 3.98
CA GLY A 103 -1.47 -11.30 4.44
C GLY A 103 -1.05 -12.76 4.58
N ASP A 104 -1.85 -13.57 5.27
CA ASP A 104 -1.60 -15.01 5.43
C ASP A 104 -1.61 -15.76 4.10
N ALA A 105 -2.56 -15.45 3.22
CA ALA A 105 -2.67 -16.11 1.92
C ALA A 105 -1.46 -15.79 1.02
N ILE A 106 -0.98 -14.55 1.04
CA ILE A 106 0.21 -14.16 0.28
C ILE A 106 1.45 -14.88 0.81
N HIS A 107 1.65 -14.92 2.13
CA HIS A 107 2.87 -15.47 2.71
C HIS A 107 2.88 -17.00 2.76
N ASN A 108 1.72 -17.63 3.00
CA ASN A 108 1.65 -19.07 3.19
C ASN A 108 1.28 -19.85 1.92
N GLU A 109 0.70 -19.17 0.91
CA GLU A 109 0.24 -19.83 -0.32
C GLU A 109 0.93 -19.25 -1.57
N LEU A 110 0.83 -17.95 -1.83
CA LEU A 110 1.30 -17.35 -3.08
C LEU A 110 2.83 -17.36 -3.21
N ILE A 111 3.55 -16.86 -2.20
CA ILE A 111 5.01 -16.76 -2.24
C ILE A 111 5.64 -18.14 -2.40
N PRO A 112 5.31 -19.18 -1.58
CA PRO A 112 5.83 -20.53 -1.76
C PRO A 112 5.52 -21.11 -3.14
N TYR A 113 4.31 -20.88 -3.66
CA TYR A 113 3.94 -21.35 -5.00
C TYR A 113 4.80 -20.70 -6.10
N LEU A 114 5.06 -19.39 -5.99
CA LEU A 114 5.90 -18.68 -6.96
C LEU A 114 7.35 -19.16 -6.90
N GLU A 115 7.88 -19.38 -5.70
CA GLU A 115 9.24 -19.89 -5.49
C GLU A 115 9.44 -21.29 -6.08
N GLU A 116 8.45 -22.16 -5.92
CA GLU A 116 8.46 -23.49 -6.53
C GLU A 116 8.36 -23.43 -8.06
N LYS A 117 7.49 -22.56 -8.57
CA LYS A 117 7.19 -22.47 -10.00
C LYS A 117 8.27 -21.77 -10.80
N PHE A 118 8.85 -20.74 -10.23
CA PHE A 118 9.90 -19.94 -10.85
C PHE A 118 11.18 -20.09 -10.04
N ARG A 119 12.31 -20.27 -10.64
CA ARG A 119 13.61 -20.45 -9.96
C ARG A 119 13.96 -19.23 -9.06
N MET A 120 13.16 -19.01 -8.03
CA MET A 120 13.39 -18.00 -7.00
C MET A 120 14.20 -18.60 -5.84
N ILE A 121 15.03 -17.77 -5.23
CA ILE A 121 15.80 -18.15 -4.04
C ILE A 121 14.88 -17.99 -2.81
N PRO A 122 14.50 -19.10 -2.11
CA PRO A 122 13.54 -19.06 -1.01
C PRO A 122 14.18 -18.64 0.33
N GLU A 123 14.97 -17.57 0.29
CA GLU A 123 15.73 -17.06 1.44
C GLU A 123 15.33 -15.62 1.76
N THR A 124 15.32 -15.26 3.03
CA THR A 124 14.94 -13.93 3.49
C THR A 124 15.68 -12.82 2.74
N TRP A 125 17.01 -12.93 2.62
CA TRP A 125 17.84 -11.92 1.96
C TRP A 125 17.53 -11.74 0.47
N ALA A 126 16.93 -12.74 -0.16
CA ALA A 126 16.62 -12.75 -1.59
C ALA A 126 15.22 -12.23 -1.91
N ARG A 127 14.39 -11.97 -0.91
CA ARG A 127 13.05 -11.36 -1.10
C ARG A 127 13.11 -9.90 -0.69
N VAL A 128 12.84 -9.01 -1.63
CA VAL A 128 12.78 -7.57 -1.36
C VAL A 128 11.45 -6.98 -1.80
N LEU A 129 11.07 -5.88 -1.18
CA LEU A 129 9.81 -5.20 -1.40
C LEU A 129 10.04 -3.80 -1.96
N SER A 130 9.17 -3.33 -2.83
CA SER A 130 9.16 -1.94 -3.27
C SER A 130 7.75 -1.50 -3.62
N GLY A 131 7.44 -0.25 -3.35
CA GLY A 131 6.16 0.33 -3.71
C GLY A 131 6.12 1.83 -3.49
N GLY A 132 5.18 2.49 -4.15
CA GLY A 132 4.96 3.93 -4.00
C GLY A 132 3.53 4.22 -3.58
N SER A 133 3.32 5.31 -2.82
CA SER A 133 2.01 5.71 -2.30
C SER A 133 1.40 4.55 -1.48
N THR A 134 0.21 4.07 -1.84
CA THR A 134 -0.38 2.86 -1.27
C THR A 134 0.58 1.67 -1.28
N GLY A 135 1.25 1.42 -2.41
CA GLY A 135 2.24 0.34 -2.48
C GLY A 135 3.45 0.54 -1.56
N GLY A 136 3.77 1.78 -1.23
CA GLY A 136 4.79 2.12 -0.23
C GLY A 136 4.38 1.67 1.17
N TRP A 137 3.13 1.94 1.56
CA TRP A 137 2.58 1.45 2.82
C TRP A 137 2.49 -0.08 2.83
N GLU A 138 1.99 -0.69 1.74
CA GLU A 138 1.91 -2.16 1.61
C GLU A 138 3.29 -2.81 1.80
N ALA A 139 4.31 -2.30 1.11
CA ALA A 139 5.67 -2.82 1.20
C ALA A 139 6.25 -2.67 2.63
N LEU A 140 6.01 -1.54 3.27
CA LEU A 140 6.42 -1.31 4.66
C LEU A 140 5.67 -2.22 5.63
N ALA A 141 4.35 -2.36 5.48
CA ALA A 141 3.54 -3.23 6.32
C ALA A 141 3.96 -4.70 6.21
N MET A 142 4.21 -5.19 4.98
CA MET A 142 4.73 -6.55 4.77
C MET A 142 6.08 -6.76 5.46
N GLN A 143 7.01 -5.81 5.35
CA GLN A 143 8.31 -5.91 6.02
C GLN A 143 8.19 -5.86 7.55
N ILE A 144 7.32 -4.99 8.07
CA ILE A 144 7.18 -4.76 9.51
C ILE A 144 6.42 -5.90 10.20
N PHE A 145 5.34 -6.38 9.59
CA PHE A 145 4.54 -7.47 10.16
C PHE A 145 5.15 -8.85 9.96
N TYR A 146 5.99 -9.02 8.92
CA TYR A 146 6.70 -10.27 8.62
C TYR A 146 8.22 -10.03 8.52
N PRO A 147 8.87 -9.62 9.62
CA PRO A 147 10.24 -9.08 9.60
C PRO A 147 11.33 -10.09 9.27
N ASP A 148 11.03 -11.37 9.39
CA ASP A 148 11.92 -12.50 9.08
C ASP A 148 11.74 -13.04 7.66
N VAL A 149 10.72 -12.58 6.92
CA VAL A 149 10.43 -13.05 5.56
C VAL A 149 11.23 -12.30 4.50
N TYR A 150 11.43 -10.99 4.69
CA TYR A 150 12.03 -10.11 3.68
C TYR A 150 13.38 -9.55 4.08
N GLY A 151 14.26 -9.40 3.09
CA GLY A 151 15.61 -8.84 3.23
C GLY A 151 15.66 -7.31 3.21
N GLY A 152 14.61 -6.65 2.75
CA GLY A 152 14.50 -5.20 2.73
C GLY A 152 13.29 -4.68 1.98
N THR A 153 12.91 -3.45 2.29
CA THR A 153 11.79 -2.73 1.68
C THR A 153 12.18 -1.32 1.29
N TRP A 154 11.65 -0.87 0.15
CA TRP A 154 11.80 0.51 -0.35
C TRP A 154 10.41 1.13 -0.56
N GLY A 155 10.00 2.00 0.37
CA GLY A 155 8.76 2.77 0.32
C GLY A 155 9.00 4.16 -0.28
N TRP A 156 8.30 4.50 -1.35
CA TRP A 156 8.39 5.79 -2.03
C TRP A 156 7.13 6.60 -1.75
N CYS A 157 7.25 7.73 -1.03
CA CYS A 157 6.11 8.56 -0.64
C CYS A 157 4.94 7.69 -0.15
N PRO A 158 5.15 6.84 0.89
CA PRO A 158 4.14 5.88 1.32
C PRO A 158 2.87 6.57 1.80
N ASP A 159 1.72 5.92 1.69
CA ASP A 159 0.50 6.32 2.39
C ASP A 159 0.79 6.46 3.90
N PRO A 160 -0.06 7.15 4.68
CA PRO A 160 0.27 7.48 6.06
C PRO A 160 0.71 6.29 6.90
N VAL A 161 1.94 6.31 7.36
CA VAL A 161 2.56 5.29 8.23
C VAL A 161 2.33 5.56 9.72
N ASP A 162 1.87 6.77 10.03
CA ASP A 162 1.46 7.25 11.34
C ASP A 162 0.19 8.08 11.17
N PHE A 163 -0.89 7.69 11.82
CA PHE A 163 -2.18 8.35 11.63
C PHE A 163 -2.38 9.59 12.52
N ASN A 164 -1.36 10.05 13.26
CA ASN A 164 -1.30 11.44 13.74
C ASN A 164 -1.23 12.42 12.54
N TYR A 165 -0.73 11.93 11.40
CA TYR A 165 -0.81 12.60 10.11
C TYR A 165 -1.44 11.66 9.07
N TYR A 166 -2.75 11.39 9.22
CA TYR A 166 -3.53 10.74 8.19
C TYR A 166 -3.79 11.75 7.06
N GLN A 167 -2.81 11.90 6.18
CA GLN A 167 -2.53 13.11 5.43
C GLN A 167 -2.30 14.27 6.43
N ILE A 168 -3.19 15.22 6.56
CA ILE A 168 -3.10 16.32 7.52
C ILE A 168 -4.10 16.23 8.68
N VAL A 169 -4.81 15.14 8.80
CA VAL A 169 -5.78 14.89 9.88
C VAL A 169 -5.11 14.09 10.98
N ASN A 170 -5.08 14.59 12.20
CA ASN A 170 -4.74 13.79 13.36
C ASN A 170 -5.98 13.02 13.81
N VAL A 171 -6.11 11.76 13.40
CA VAL A 171 -7.32 10.96 13.71
C VAL A 171 -7.48 10.65 15.19
N TYR A 172 -6.45 10.88 16.00
CA TYR A 172 -6.44 10.58 17.45
C TYR A 172 -6.81 11.79 18.30
N GLU A 173 -6.51 13.01 17.84
CA GLU A 173 -6.69 14.24 18.62
C GLU A 173 -7.71 15.20 18.01
N ASP A 174 -7.86 15.19 16.69
CA ASP A 174 -8.86 16.02 16.04
C ASP A 174 -10.28 15.51 16.31
N THR A 175 -11.22 16.42 16.44
CA THR A 175 -12.64 16.09 16.55
C THR A 175 -13.35 16.01 15.20
N ASN A 176 -12.75 16.64 14.17
CA ASN A 176 -13.33 16.74 12.84
C ASN A 176 -12.25 16.65 11.76
N ALA A 177 -12.46 15.78 10.79
CA ALA A 177 -11.55 15.55 9.68
C ALA A 177 -11.61 16.64 8.59
N TYR A 178 -12.75 17.32 8.45
CA TYR A 178 -12.98 18.23 7.34
C TYR A 178 -12.51 19.63 7.59
N PHE A 179 -12.47 20.04 8.86
CA PHE A 179 -12.22 21.42 9.22
C PHE A 179 -11.16 21.55 10.31
N THR A 180 -10.32 22.58 10.17
CA THR A 180 -9.57 23.14 11.28
C THR A 180 -10.34 24.35 11.80
N GLU A 181 -10.56 24.43 13.11
CA GLU A 181 -11.25 25.53 13.75
C GLU A 181 -10.24 26.41 14.50
N TYR A 182 -10.28 27.69 14.21
CA TYR A 182 -9.63 28.74 14.96
C TYR A 182 -10.73 29.56 15.64
N ASP A 183 -10.42 30.36 16.66
CA ASP A 183 -11.39 31.07 17.49
C ASP A 183 -12.59 31.69 16.74
N TRP A 184 -12.37 32.17 15.52
CA TRP A 184 -13.40 32.86 14.72
C TRP A 184 -13.44 32.36 13.26
N LEU A 185 -12.64 31.41 12.91
CA LEU A 185 -12.49 30.93 11.53
C LEU A 185 -12.54 29.40 11.49
N LYS A 186 -13.36 28.88 10.56
CA LYS A 186 -13.42 27.48 10.22
C LYS A 186 -12.92 27.29 8.79
N VAL A 187 -11.85 26.52 8.62
CA VAL A 187 -11.17 26.33 7.33
C VAL A 187 -11.24 24.87 6.93
N GLU A 188 -11.63 24.58 5.68
CA GLU A 188 -11.59 23.22 5.16
C GLU A 188 -10.14 22.73 5.06
N ARG A 189 -9.89 21.51 5.55
CA ARG A 189 -8.58 20.86 5.47
C ARG A 189 -8.28 20.47 4.02
N PRO A 190 -7.09 20.80 3.49
CA PRO A 190 -6.67 20.32 2.18
C PRO A 190 -6.48 18.80 2.19
N ASN A 191 -6.78 18.18 1.05
CA ASN A 191 -6.48 16.78 0.76
C ASN A 191 -5.29 16.65 -0.16
N SER A 192 -5.23 17.53 -1.16
CA SER A 192 -4.13 17.53 -2.11
C SER A 192 -3.71 18.93 -2.52
N ARG A 193 -2.45 19.06 -2.86
CA ARG A 193 -1.83 20.31 -3.31
C ARG A 193 -1.08 20.14 -4.63
N ARG A 194 -0.81 21.24 -5.29
CA ARG A 194 0.09 21.35 -6.44
C ARG A 194 1.52 21.63 -5.97
N PRO A 195 2.53 21.47 -6.84
CA PRO A 195 3.91 21.79 -6.48
C PRO A 195 4.15 23.25 -6.07
N ASP A 196 3.26 24.15 -6.44
CA ASP A 196 3.27 25.57 -6.04
C ASP A 196 2.59 25.83 -4.68
N GLY A 197 2.14 24.76 -4.00
CA GLY A 197 1.46 24.81 -2.70
C GLY A 197 -0.05 25.09 -2.76
N ASN A 198 -0.60 25.40 -3.93
CA ASN A 198 -2.03 25.67 -4.07
C ASN A 198 -2.86 24.39 -3.83
N VAL A 199 -3.86 24.49 -2.96
CA VAL A 199 -4.81 23.41 -2.67
C VAL A 199 -5.57 23.02 -3.94
N ARG A 200 -5.59 21.74 -4.23
CA ARG A 200 -6.29 21.15 -5.38
C ARG A 200 -7.67 20.61 -4.98
N SER A 201 -7.75 19.93 -3.84
CA SER A 201 -8.98 19.38 -3.29
C SER A 201 -8.92 19.42 -1.76
N THR A 202 -10.10 19.31 -1.12
CA THR A 202 -10.21 19.23 0.34
C THR A 202 -10.62 17.81 0.77
N VAL A 203 -10.33 17.44 2.02
CA VAL A 203 -10.73 16.15 2.60
C VAL A 203 -12.24 15.97 2.47
N ARG A 204 -13.02 17.03 2.73
CA ARG A 204 -14.47 17.02 2.59
C ARG A 204 -14.93 16.74 1.16
N MET A 205 -14.32 17.39 0.16
CA MET A 205 -14.69 17.20 -1.24
C MET A 205 -14.51 15.74 -1.67
N GLU A 206 -13.34 15.15 -1.40
CA GLU A 206 -13.04 13.76 -1.77
C GLU A 206 -13.96 12.76 -1.07
N ASN A 207 -14.19 12.95 0.23
CA ASN A 207 -15.06 12.05 0.99
C ASN A 207 -16.53 12.14 0.55
N LEU A 208 -17.04 13.34 0.28
CA LEU A 208 -18.40 13.50 -0.25
C LEU A 208 -18.54 12.92 -1.66
N TYR A 209 -17.49 13.05 -2.48
CA TYR A 209 -17.47 12.43 -3.81
C TYR A 209 -17.54 10.91 -3.69
N GLU A 210 -16.67 10.28 -2.90
CA GLU A 210 -16.69 8.83 -2.72
C GLU A 210 -17.99 8.34 -2.08
N PHE A 211 -18.54 9.07 -1.10
CA PHE A 211 -19.81 8.75 -0.48
C PHE A 211 -20.99 8.78 -1.48
N ALA A 212 -20.98 9.72 -2.42
CA ALA A 212 -21.98 9.80 -3.47
C ALA A 212 -21.85 8.68 -4.50
N VAL A 213 -20.62 8.24 -4.83
CA VAL A 213 -20.33 7.16 -5.78
C VAL A 213 -20.66 5.79 -5.20
N GLY A 214 -20.32 5.55 -3.95
CA GLY A 214 -20.56 4.27 -3.28
C GLY A 214 -20.58 4.43 -1.77
N PRO A 215 -21.75 4.51 -1.14
CA PRO A 215 -21.86 4.53 0.31
C PRO A 215 -21.33 3.23 0.93
N ASP A 216 -21.15 3.24 2.26
CA ASP A 216 -20.69 2.08 3.01
C ASP A 216 -19.33 1.53 2.57
N SER A 217 -18.39 2.44 2.27
CA SER A 217 -17.02 2.14 1.82
C SER A 217 -16.98 1.28 0.52
N ARG A 218 -17.88 1.58 -0.42
CA ARG A 218 -18.03 0.86 -1.71
C ARG A 218 -17.81 1.76 -2.94
N SER A 219 -17.17 2.91 -2.79
CA SER A 219 -16.90 3.83 -3.89
C SER A 219 -15.88 3.27 -4.92
N GLY A 220 -15.02 2.38 -4.48
CA GLY A 220 -13.84 1.96 -5.24
C GLY A 220 -12.70 2.98 -5.21
N GLY A 221 -12.81 4.02 -4.38
CA GLY A 221 -11.78 5.04 -4.19
C GLY A 221 -10.88 4.79 -3.00
N GLN A 222 -9.96 5.74 -2.77
CA GLN A 222 -8.90 5.62 -1.77
C GLN A 222 -9.43 5.60 -0.33
N TRP A 223 -10.40 6.47 -0.02
CA TRP A 223 -10.96 6.55 1.33
C TRP A 223 -11.76 5.31 1.69
N ALA A 224 -12.51 4.76 0.73
CA ALA A 224 -13.27 3.55 0.93
C ALA A 224 -12.40 2.33 1.22
N ILE A 225 -11.27 2.18 0.52
CA ILE A 225 -10.39 1.04 0.77
C ILE A 225 -9.61 1.20 2.07
N TRP A 226 -9.20 2.40 2.44
CA TRP A 226 -8.58 2.65 3.73
C TRP A 226 -9.52 2.28 4.89
N GLU A 227 -10.79 2.73 4.85
CA GLU A 227 -11.79 2.32 5.84
C GLU A 227 -12.00 0.80 5.88
N ALA A 228 -12.01 0.15 4.71
CA ALA A 228 -12.20 -1.30 4.64
C ALA A 228 -11.01 -2.07 5.21
N VAL A 229 -9.80 -1.66 4.91
CA VAL A 229 -8.58 -2.36 5.39
C VAL A 229 -8.35 -2.08 6.86
N TYR A 230 -8.38 -0.81 7.27
CA TYR A 230 -7.99 -0.40 8.61
C TYR A 230 -9.13 -0.44 9.63
N GLY A 231 -10.39 -0.38 9.18
CA GLY A 231 -11.55 -0.30 10.05
C GLY A 231 -11.95 -1.63 10.70
N PRO A 232 -12.57 -1.59 11.88
CA PRO A 232 -13.27 -2.74 12.42
C PRO A 232 -14.55 -3.02 11.61
N LEU A 233 -15.14 -4.20 11.80
CA LEU A 233 -16.44 -4.52 11.25
C LEU A 233 -17.52 -3.68 11.96
N GLY A 234 -18.33 -2.98 11.19
CA GLY A 234 -19.47 -2.24 11.70
C GLY A 234 -20.70 -3.13 11.97
N ASP A 235 -21.62 -2.64 12.78
CA ASP A 235 -22.85 -3.35 13.17
C ASP A 235 -23.77 -3.70 11.99
N ASN A 236 -23.65 -2.97 10.88
CA ASN A 236 -24.38 -3.18 9.64
C ASN A 236 -23.72 -4.17 8.67
N GLY A 237 -22.58 -4.76 9.07
CA GLY A 237 -21.80 -5.69 8.24
C GLY A 237 -20.90 -5.03 7.20
N TYR A 238 -20.79 -3.71 7.21
CA TYR A 238 -19.81 -2.93 6.43
C TYR A 238 -18.65 -2.46 7.30
N PRO A 239 -17.56 -1.93 6.74
CA PRO A 239 -16.49 -1.31 7.53
C PRO A 239 -17.05 -0.17 8.41
N ALA A 240 -16.66 -0.13 9.68
CA ALA A 240 -16.98 1.01 10.53
C ALA A 240 -16.17 2.23 10.08
N ARG A 241 -16.83 3.36 9.90
CA ARG A 241 -16.23 4.57 9.38
C ARG A 241 -15.35 5.27 10.41
N ILE A 242 -14.22 5.76 9.95
CA ILE A 242 -13.32 6.58 10.78
C ILE A 242 -13.94 7.93 11.14
N TRP A 243 -14.83 8.47 10.29
CA TRP A 243 -15.64 9.66 10.56
C TRP A 243 -16.98 9.61 9.83
N ASP A 244 -17.91 10.42 10.29
CA ASP A 244 -19.18 10.61 9.60
C ASP A 244 -18.95 11.30 8.24
N PRO A 245 -19.38 10.71 7.11
CA PRO A 245 -19.07 11.21 5.77
C PRO A 245 -19.74 12.55 5.44
N LEU A 246 -20.77 12.96 6.16
CA LEU A 246 -21.47 14.23 5.93
C LEU A 246 -20.92 15.36 6.81
N THR A 247 -20.56 15.04 8.04
CA THR A 247 -20.12 16.03 9.02
C THR A 247 -18.62 16.10 9.23
N GLY A 248 -17.90 15.00 8.97
CA GLY A 248 -16.47 14.86 9.24
C GLY A 248 -16.15 14.58 10.71
N GLU A 249 -17.17 14.35 11.57
CA GLU A 249 -16.95 14.01 12.98
C GLU A 249 -16.22 12.67 13.11
N ILE A 250 -15.06 12.69 13.78
CA ILE A 250 -14.20 11.53 13.94
C ILE A 250 -14.76 10.60 15.01
N ASN A 251 -14.70 9.29 14.72
CA ASN A 251 -15.08 8.24 15.66
C ASN A 251 -13.84 7.77 16.44
N PRO A 252 -13.70 8.13 17.73
CA PRO A 252 -12.50 7.80 18.50
C PRO A 252 -12.30 6.28 18.71
N ALA A 253 -13.39 5.50 18.71
CA ALA A 253 -13.29 4.05 18.89
C ALA A 253 -12.70 3.39 17.64
N VAL A 254 -13.06 3.86 16.44
CA VAL A 254 -12.48 3.41 15.18
C VAL A 254 -11.03 3.89 15.05
N ALA A 255 -10.76 5.15 15.41
CA ALA A 255 -9.40 5.68 15.43
C ALA A 255 -8.48 4.85 16.33
N ASN A 256 -8.92 4.48 17.52
CA ASN A 256 -8.15 3.60 18.40
C ASN A 256 -7.93 2.19 17.82
N TYR A 257 -8.92 1.64 17.10
CA TYR A 257 -8.73 0.36 16.40
C TYR A 257 -7.65 0.46 15.32
N TRP A 258 -7.62 1.56 14.54
CA TRP A 258 -6.57 1.82 13.56
C TRP A 258 -5.19 1.93 14.20
N LEU A 259 -5.09 2.67 15.32
CA LEU A 259 -3.85 2.81 16.10
C LEU A 259 -3.27 1.45 16.51
N GLU A 260 -4.12 0.59 17.02
CA GLU A 260 -3.69 -0.70 17.57
C GLU A 260 -3.32 -1.73 16.50
N ASN A 261 -3.88 -1.63 15.29
CA ASN A 261 -3.78 -2.70 14.29
C ASN A 261 -3.03 -2.29 13.02
N PHE A 262 -3.04 -1.02 12.61
CA PHE A 262 -2.55 -0.62 11.28
C PHE A 262 -1.61 0.58 11.28
N ASP A 263 -1.48 1.32 12.38
CA ASP A 263 -0.49 2.38 12.52
C ASP A 263 0.90 1.75 12.64
N LEU A 264 1.71 1.88 11.60
CA LEU A 264 3.00 1.22 11.51
C LEU A 264 4.00 1.78 12.52
N HIS A 265 3.98 3.10 12.76
CA HIS A 265 4.83 3.73 13.76
C HIS A 265 4.47 3.23 15.17
N ASN A 266 3.19 3.23 15.55
CA ASN A 266 2.75 2.70 16.83
C ASN A 266 3.10 1.21 16.99
N TYR A 267 2.95 0.42 15.94
CA TYR A 267 3.36 -0.99 15.96
C TYR A 267 4.86 -1.14 16.25
N LEU A 268 5.70 -0.38 15.56
CA LEU A 268 7.14 -0.39 15.77
C LEU A 268 7.50 0.04 17.19
N ARG A 269 6.94 1.13 17.70
CA ARG A 269 7.19 1.59 19.09
C ARG A 269 6.84 0.54 20.13
N LYS A 270 5.71 -0.16 19.97
CA LYS A 270 5.27 -1.20 20.90
C LYS A 270 6.09 -2.48 20.83
N ASN A 271 6.54 -2.86 19.63
CA ASN A 271 7.15 -4.16 19.37
C ASN A 271 8.66 -4.09 19.11
N TRP A 272 9.29 -2.92 19.20
CA TRP A 272 10.69 -2.73 18.83
C TRP A 272 11.65 -3.70 19.51
N SER A 273 11.40 -4.04 20.77
CA SER A 273 12.22 -5.00 21.51
C SER A 273 12.26 -6.39 20.87
N SER A 274 11.22 -6.78 20.13
CA SER A 274 11.11 -8.08 19.46
C SER A 274 11.45 -8.03 17.98
N VAL A 275 11.05 -6.96 17.27
CA VAL A 275 11.20 -6.88 15.82
C VAL A 275 12.40 -6.05 15.36
N GLY A 276 12.91 -5.14 16.19
CA GLY A 276 13.93 -4.16 15.79
C GLY A 276 15.22 -4.78 15.27
N GLN A 277 15.68 -5.89 15.85
CA GLN A 277 16.87 -6.59 15.35
C GLN A 277 16.63 -7.25 13.99
N LEU A 278 15.42 -7.72 13.73
CA LEU A 278 15.03 -8.34 12.46
C LEU A 278 14.85 -7.31 11.34
N LEU A 279 14.52 -6.06 11.71
CA LEU A 279 14.28 -4.95 10.78
C LEU A 279 15.53 -4.09 10.51
N ARG A 280 16.60 -4.29 11.26
CA ARG A 280 17.79 -3.46 11.18
C ARG A 280 18.38 -3.44 9.77
N GLY A 281 18.45 -2.23 9.16
CA GLY A 281 18.97 -2.00 7.81
C GLY A 281 18.05 -2.49 6.70
N LYS A 282 16.78 -2.80 6.99
CA LYS A 282 15.83 -3.31 6.00
C LYS A 282 14.76 -2.30 5.57
N ILE A 283 14.58 -1.23 6.31
CA ILE A 283 13.56 -0.22 6.02
C ILE A 283 14.23 0.98 5.34
N HIS A 284 13.80 1.27 4.10
CA HIS A 284 14.25 2.40 3.32
C HIS A 284 13.03 3.17 2.85
N ILE A 285 12.94 4.45 3.23
CA ILE A 285 11.82 5.32 2.87
C ILE A 285 12.38 6.56 2.18
N ALA A 286 11.72 6.99 1.12
CA ALA A 286 11.97 8.28 0.49
C ALA A 286 10.65 9.01 0.30
N THR A 287 10.62 10.28 0.65
CA THR A 287 9.47 11.17 0.46
C THR A 287 9.94 12.52 -0.06
N GLY A 288 9.03 13.26 -0.68
CA GLY A 288 9.30 14.63 -1.14
C GLY A 288 8.72 15.64 -0.14
N GLU A 289 9.46 16.68 0.21
CA GLU A 289 9.02 17.75 1.13
C GLU A 289 7.73 18.48 0.70
N MET A 290 7.33 18.31 -0.55
CA MET A 290 6.10 18.87 -1.12
C MET A 290 5.24 17.75 -1.72
N ASP A 291 5.08 16.65 -0.98
CA ASP A 291 4.21 15.57 -1.44
C ASP A 291 2.80 16.10 -1.75
N THR A 292 2.21 15.57 -2.82
CA THR A 292 0.90 16.02 -3.31
C THR A 292 -0.21 15.83 -2.29
N TYR A 293 -0.12 14.79 -1.47
CA TYR A 293 -1.14 14.37 -0.50
C TYR A 293 -0.71 14.56 0.95
N TYR A 294 0.36 15.34 1.20
CA TYR A 294 0.90 15.59 2.54
C TYR A 294 1.37 14.32 3.26
N LEU A 295 1.89 13.35 2.51
CA LEU A 295 2.32 12.06 3.07
C LEU A 295 3.65 12.14 3.80
N GLU A 296 4.44 13.19 3.55
CA GLU A 296 5.75 13.42 4.16
C GLU A 296 5.69 13.56 5.68
N GLU A 297 4.63 14.16 6.21
CA GLU A 297 4.51 14.44 7.65
C GLU A 297 4.48 13.15 8.48
N ALA A 298 3.75 12.13 8.01
CA ALA A 298 3.73 10.83 8.67
C ALA A 298 5.10 10.11 8.62
N VAL A 299 5.88 10.34 7.55
CA VAL A 299 7.23 9.80 7.42
C VAL A 299 8.18 10.48 8.40
N TYR A 300 8.07 11.80 8.58
CA TYR A 300 8.90 12.52 9.55
C TYR A 300 8.66 12.04 10.99
N LEU A 301 7.41 11.73 11.37
CA LEU A 301 7.12 11.14 12.68
C LEU A 301 7.73 9.74 12.85
N LEU A 302 7.82 8.97 11.78
CA LEU A 302 8.42 7.64 11.83
C LEU A 302 9.95 7.69 11.96
N GLU A 303 10.59 8.76 11.52
CA GLU A 303 12.04 8.97 11.63
C GLU A 303 12.48 9.25 13.09
N GLU A 304 11.61 9.83 13.93
CA GLU A 304 11.87 10.13 15.35
C GLU A 304 11.90 8.88 16.23
#